data_b339437ca0b3764093f0e630af3ee5a8
#
_entry.id   b339437ca0b3764093f0e630af3ee5a8
#
_cell.length_a   1.000
_cell.length_b   1.000
_cell.length_c   1.000
_cell.angle_alpha   90.00
_cell.angle_beta   90.00
_cell.angle_gamma   90.00
#
_symmetry.space_group_name_H-M   'P 1'
#
loop_
_entity.id
_entity.type
_entity.pdbx_description
1 polymer ?
#
loop_
_entity_poly.entity_id
_entity_poly.type
_entity_poly.pdbx_seq_one_letter_code
_entity_poly.pdbx_strand_id
1 'polypeptide(L)'
;MSYSGSGKGGDASSNAGSSSDAGSAWRNDGGVQPHAFDPDLQPELFRGLLTRRTFAFLIDLVVLSIPVILGYIFIAVFGLITLGLGWALFWLAWPASIVWAIVYYGSSLGGPHSATVGMRVMDLELRTWYGAPGYFVLGATHAVLFWVSISFLTPLVLLVGLFNGRRRLLHDIILGTVIINSSVRTQVAPPARAY
;
A
#
# COMPACT_ATOMS: atom_id res chain seq x y z
N MET A 1 -22.71 -78.64 -22.63
CA MET A 1 -22.24 -78.64 -21.23
C MET A 1 -21.77 -77.25 -20.87
N SER A 2 -22.47 -76.72 -19.93
CA SER A 2 -22.29 -75.44 -19.25
C SER A 2 -20.89 -75.16 -18.69
N TYR A 3 -20.41 -73.97 -18.67
CA TYR A 3 -20.02 -73.35 -17.42
C TYR A 3 -19.95 -71.80 -17.58
N SER A 4 -20.72 -71.14 -16.79
CA SER A 4 -20.76 -69.75 -16.44
C SER A 4 -19.53 -69.39 -15.60
N GLY A 5 -18.92 -68.22 -15.86
CA GLY A 5 -17.85 -67.63 -15.07
C GLY A 5 -18.04 -66.12 -14.97
N SER A 6 -18.76 -65.76 -13.93
CA SER A 6 -18.94 -64.37 -13.48
C SER A 6 -17.61 -63.85 -13.00
N GLY A 7 -17.10 -62.77 -13.65
CA GLY A 7 -15.96 -61.97 -13.21
C GLY A 7 -16.45 -60.61 -12.69
N LYS A 8 -16.38 -60.46 -11.37
CA LYS A 8 -16.64 -59.24 -10.62
C LYS A 8 -15.75 -58.10 -11.10
N GLY A 9 -16.35 -57.03 -11.60
CA GLY A 9 -15.72 -55.76 -11.80
C GLY A 9 -15.38 -55.13 -10.44
N GLY A 10 -14.12 -54.84 -10.22
CA GLY A 10 -13.65 -54.04 -9.10
C GLY A 10 -13.84 -52.55 -9.40
N ASP A 11 -14.68 -51.96 -8.61
CA ASP A 11 -14.90 -50.52 -8.61
C ASP A 11 -13.62 -49.78 -8.17
N ALA A 12 -12.88 -49.25 -9.12
CA ALA A 12 -11.92 -48.21 -8.90
C ALA A 12 -12.64 -46.85 -8.95
N SER A 13 -13.53 -46.62 -7.98
CA SER A 13 -14.10 -45.26 -7.78
C SER A 13 -13.13 -44.41 -7.00
N SER A 14 -12.49 -43.53 -7.73
CA SER A 14 -12.52 -42.12 -7.45
C SER A 14 -12.05 -41.65 -6.08
N ASN A 15 -10.83 -41.22 -6.04
CA ASN A 15 -10.44 -40.14 -5.11
C ASN A 15 -9.95 -38.92 -5.92
N ALA A 16 -10.83 -38.36 -6.76
CA ALA A 16 -10.64 -37.14 -7.51
C ALA A 16 -11.58 -36.03 -6.98
N GLY A 17 -11.68 -35.94 -5.65
CA GLY A 17 -12.64 -35.07 -5.00
C GLY A 17 -12.13 -34.21 -3.86
N SER A 18 -10.87 -33.68 -3.90
CA SER A 18 -10.46 -32.76 -2.84
C SER A 18 -9.63 -31.55 -3.29
N SER A 19 -9.44 -31.32 -4.59
CA SER A 19 -8.71 -30.16 -5.08
C SER A 19 -9.62 -29.02 -5.57
N SER A 20 -10.93 -29.22 -5.60
CA SER A 20 -11.89 -28.17 -6.05
C SER A 20 -12.45 -27.31 -4.92
N ASP A 21 -12.30 -27.71 -3.66
CA ASP A 21 -12.91 -26.98 -2.54
C ASP A 21 -12.11 -25.75 -2.07
N ALA A 22 -10.81 -25.70 -2.33
CA ALA A 22 -10.02 -24.51 -1.99
C ALA A 22 -10.35 -23.30 -2.90
N GLY A 23 -10.89 -23.55 -4.10
CA GLY A 23 -11.31 -22.50 -5.04
C GLY A 23 -12.75 -22.00 -4.84
N SER A 24 -13.58 -22.75 -4.09
CA SER A 24 -15.00 -22.43 -3.88
C SER A 24 -15.25 -21.61 -2.60
N ALA A 25 -14.28 -21.56 -1.71
CA ALA A 25 -14.38 -20.74 -0.48
C ALA A 25 -14.50 -19.22 -0.74
N TRP A 26 -14.27 -18.80 -1.99
CA TRP A 26 -14.40 -17.37 -2.41
C TRP A 26 -15.77 -17.04 -3.00
N ARG A 27 -16.71 -17.97 -3.00
CA ARG A 27 -18.04 -17.81 -3.61
C ARG A 27 -19.07 -17.42 -2.54
N ASN A 28 -19.27 -16.12 -2.39
CA ASN A 28 -20.54 -15.45 -2.06
C ASN A 28 -21.37 -15.98 -0.89
N ASP A 29 -20.93 -15.76 0.31
CA ASP A 29 -21.83 -15.70 1.45
C ASP A 29 -22.30 -14.25 1.66
N GLY A 30 -23.27 -13.84 0.86
CA GLY A 30 -24.13 -12.71 1.15
C GLY A 30 -23.50 -11.39 1.57
N GLY A 31 -22.53 -10.85 0.81
CA GLY A 31 -22.30 -9.41 0.80
C GLY A 31 -21.10 -8.86 1.55
N VAL A 32 -20.32 -9.64 2.27
CA VAL A 32 -19.05 -9.16 2.83
C VAL A 32 -17.91 -9.88 2.12
N GLN A 33 -17.28 -9.19 1.15
CA GLN A 33 -16.05 -9.74 0.56
C GLN A 33 -14.96 -9.76 1.65
N PRO A 34 -14.33 -10.92 1.91
CA PRO A 34 -13.28 -10.99 2.90
C PRO A 34 -12.12 -10.08 2.50
N HIS A 35 -11.57 -9.37 3.48
CA HIS A 35 -10.39 -8.54 3.26
C HIS A 35 -9.23 -9.40 2.76
N ALA A 36 -8.50 -8.92 1.72
CA ALA A 36 -7.40 -9.67 1.11
C ALA A 36 -6.27 -10.01 2.10
N PHE A 37 -6.14 -9.20 3.17
CA PHE A 37 -5.11 -9.35 4.20
C PHE A 37 -5.76 -9.40 5.58
N ASP A 38 -5.68 -10.56 6.24
CA ASP A 38 -6.24 -10.79 7.57
C ASP A 38 -5.12 -10.85 8.61
N PRO A 39 -5.12 -9.98 9.65
CA PRO A 39 -4.11 -10.00 10.70
C PRO A 39 -4.10 -11.28 11.52
N ASP A 40 -5.25 -11.95 11.65
CA ASP A 40 -5.36 -13.19 12.43
C ASP A 40 -4.78 -14.38 11.68
N LEU A 41 -4.91 -14.37 10.34
CA LEU A 41 -4.36 -15.41 9.46
C LEU A 41 -2.92 -15.12 9.02
N GLN A 42 -2.55 -13.84 8.92
CA GLN A 42 -1.26 -13.39 8.39
C GLN A 42 -0.62 -12.30 9.26
N PRO A 43 -0.38 -12.55 10.56
CA PRO A 43 0.13 -11.54 11.50
C PRO A 43 1.50 -10.99 11.09
N GLU A 44 2.30 -11.77 10.35
CA GLU A 44 3.62 -11.37 9.88
C GLU A 44 3.60 -10.15 8.96
N LEU A 45 2.52 -9.98 8.16
CA LEU A 45 2.36 -8.83 7.27
C LEU A 45 2.24 -7.50 8.03
N PHE A 46 1.83 -7.56 9.31
CA PHE A 46 1.56 -6.37 10.13
C PHE A 46 2.60 -6.16 11.26
N ARG A 47 3.61 -7.03 11.32
CA ARG A 47 4.62 -6.99 12.39
C ARG A 47 5.51 -5.75 12.27
N GLY A 48 5.63 -4.98 13.35
CA GLY A 48 6.46 -3.77 13.40
C GLY A 48 6.04 -2.64 12.44
N LEU A 49 4.83 -2.70 11.93
CA LEU A 49 4.36 -1.83 10.85
C LEU A 49 4.42 -0.34 11.21
N LEU A 50 3.97 0.04 12.41
CA LEU A 50 3.94 1.45 12.82
C LEU A 50 5.34 2.07 12.89
N THR A 51 6.31 1.35 13.45
CA THR A 51 7.70 1.81 13.52
C THR A 51 8.28 1.97 12.11
N ARG A 52 8.09 0.97 11.24
CA ARG A 52 8.54 1.04 9.84
C ARG A 52 7.88 2.18 9.07
N ARG A 53 6.58 2.45 9.29
CA ARG A 53 5.87 3.60 8.69
C ARG A 53 6.45 4.93 9.15
N THR A 54 6.80 5.06 10.44
CA THR A 54 7.43 6.28 10.96
C THR A 54 8.79 6.53 10.30
N PHE A 55 9.65 5.51 10.19
CA PHE A 55 10.92 5.66 9.50
C PHE A 55 10.75 5.92 7.99
N ALA A 56 9.81 5.24 7.34
CA ALA A 56 9.49 5.51 5.95
C ALA A 56 9.08 6.97 5.74
N PHE A 57 8.21 7.50 6.60
CA PHE A 57 7.82 8.91 6.56
C PHE A 57 8.99 9.87 6.74
N LEU A 58 9.92 9.59 7.67
CA LEU A 58 11.10 10.43 7.88
C LEU A 58 12.01 10.44 6.65
N ILE A 59 12.21 9.29 6.01
CA ILE A 59 12.97 9.18 4.76
C ILE A 59 12.28 9.99 3.64
N ASP A 60 10.97 9.83 3.49
CA ASP A 60 10.19 10.55 2.49
C ASP A 60 10.22 12.07 2.73
N LEU A 61 10.20 12.50 4.00
CA LEU A 61 10.34 13.92 4.36
C LEU A 61 11.68 14.49 3.89
N VAL A 62 12.77 13.75 4.06
CA VAL A 62 14.09 14.14 3.54
C VAL A 62 14.06 14.21 2.01
N VAL A 63 13.57 13.18 1.34
CA VAL A 63 13.50 13.12 -0.13
C VAL A 63 12.67 14.28 -0.70
N LEU A 64 11.52 14.59 -0.08
CA LEU A 64 10.66 15.72 -0.48
C LEU A 64 11.31 17.07 -0.23
N SER A 65 12.06 17.22 0.86
CA SER A 65 12.65 18.50 1.25
C SER A 65 13.80 18.94 0.32
N ILE A 66 14.54 17.99 -0.27
CA ILE A 66 15.69 18.30 -1.12
C ILE A 66 15.33 19.26 -2.28
N PRO A 67 14.42 18.96 -3.19
CA PRO A 67 14.10 19.89 -4.30
C PRO A 67 13.43 21.17 -3.82
N VAL A 68 12.67 21.10 -2.72
CA VAL A 68 12.05 22.31 -2.11
C VAL A 68 13.12 23.25 -1.59
N ILE A 69 14.09 22.77 -0.81
CA ILE A 69 15.20 23.57 -0.29
C ILE A 69 16.04 24.16 -1.43
N LEU A 70 16.37 23.33 -2.45
CA LEU A 70 17.10 23.82 -3.62
C LEU A 70 16.33 24.91 -4.37
N GLY A 71 15.02 24.78 -4.50
CA GLY A 71 14.15 25.79 -5.07
C GLY A 71 14.18 27.12 -4.29
N TYR A 72 14.08 27.04 -2.96
CA TYR A 72 14.17 28.22 -2.10
C TYR A 72 15.55 28.89 -2.18
N ILE A 73 16.64 28.11 -2.18
CA ILE A 73 18.00 28.63 -2.37
C ILE A 73 18.12 29.32 -3.74
N PHE A 74 17.62 28.67 -4.79
CA PHE A 74 17.62 29.26 -6.15
C PHE A 74 16.89 30.61 -6.17
N ILE A 75 15.69 30.71 -5.61
CA ILE A 75 14.90 31.96 -5.55
C ILE A 75 15.64 33.02 -4.77
N ALA A 76 16.28 32.68 -3.65
CA ALA A 76 17.05 33.61 -2.85
C ALA A 76 18.21 34.20 -3.64
N VAL A 77 19.02 33.36 -4.28
CA VAL A 77 20.16 33.80 -5.10
C VAL A 77 19.69 34.62 -6.32
N PHE A 78 18.65 34.13 -7.01
CA PHE A 78 18.06 34.86 -8.15
C PHE A 78 17.52 36.22 -7.77
N GLY A 79 16.91 36.32 -6.57
CA GLY A 79 16.46 37.60 -6.04
C GLY A 79 17.59 38.58 -5.79
N LEU A 80 18.76 38.13 -5.32
CA LEU A 80 19.94 38.99 -5.17
C LEU A 80 20.46 39.50 -6.53
N ILE A 81 20.55 38.58 -7.52
CA ILE A 81 21.03 38.96 -8.87
C ILE A 81 20.09 39.93 -9.55
N THR A 82 18.79 39.82 -9.33
CA THR A 82 17.76 40.69 -9.94
C THR A 82 17.38 41.89 -9.10
N LEU A 83 18.22 42.30 -8.14
CA LEU A 83 17.98 43.44 -7.24
C LEU A 83 16.61 43.36 -6.50
N GLY A 84 16.22 42.17 -6.11
CA GLY A 84 14.98 41.88 -5.35
C GLY A 84 13.79 41.44 -6.19
N LEU A 85 13.80 41.63 -7.52
CA LEU A 85 12.68 41.28 -8.37
C LEU A 85 12.39 39.75 -8.34
N GLY A 86 13.45 38.91 -8.29
CA GLY A 86 13.33 37.47 -8.22
C GLY A 86 12.65 36.96 -6.95
N TRP A 87 12.62 37.73 -5.87
CA TRP A 87 11.96 37.31 -4.62
C TRP A 87 10.43 37.27 -4.75
N ALA A 88 9.85 37.87 -5.78
CA ALA A 88 8.44 37.68 -6.09
C ALA A 88 8.08 36.20 -6.32
N LEU A 89 9.07 35.36 -6.73
CA LEU A 89 8.88 33.92 -6.90
C LEU A 89 8.65 33.13 -5.59
N PHE A 90 8.95 33.72 -4.41
CA PHE A 90 8.61 33.06 -3.13
C PHE A 90 7.10 32.83 -2.98
N TRP A 91 6.29 33.68 -3.55
CA TRP A 91 4.84 33.48 -3.61
C TRP A 91 4.46 32.21 -4.34
N LEU A 92 5.19 31.84 -5.38
CA LEU A 92 4.94 30.63 -6.17
C LEU A 92 5.57 29.37 -5.53
N ALA A 93 6.59 29.52 -4.70
CA ALA A 93 7.33 28.40 -4.12
C ALA A 93 6.43 27.49 -3.26
N TRP A 94 5.49 28.09 -2.50
CA TRP A 94 4.59 27.33 -1.63
C TRP A 94 3.61 26.45 -2.41
N PRO A 95 2.81 26.95 -3.36
CA PRO A 95 1.95 26.09 -4.17
C PRO A 95 2.74 25.09 -5.02
N ALA A 96 3.92 25.46 -5.52
CA ALA A 96 4.79 24.52 -6.24
C ALA A 96 5.24 23.36 -5.36
N SER A 97 5.54 23.60 -4.09
CA SER A 97 5.89 22.54 -3.12
C SER A 97 4.74 21.57 -2.88
N ILE A 98 3.50 22.07 -2.84
CA ILE A 98 2.31 21.22 -2.70
C ILE A 98 2.14 20.33 -3.94
N VAL A 99 2.23 20.92 -5.14
CA VAL A 99 2.14 20.17 -6.40
C VAL A 99 3.24 19.11 -6.46
N TRP A 100 4.47 19.47 -6.08
CA TRP A 100 5.58 18.52 -5.99
C TRP A 100 5.26 17.34 -5.08
N ALA A 101 4.74 17.59 -3.88
CA ALA A 101 4.36 16.52 -2.94
C ALA A 101 3.27 15.61 -3.51
N ILE A 102 2.23 16.17 -4.14
CA ILE A 102 1.15 15.39 -4.77
C ILE A 102 1.70 14.51 -5.91
N VAL A 103 2.55 15.07 -6.76
CA VAL A 103 3.18 14.32 -7.87
C VAL A 103 4.08 13.22 -7.32
N TYR A 104 4.89 13.51 -6.31
CA TYR A 104 5.76 12.53 -5.69
C TYR A 104 4.98 11.34 -5.10
N TYR A 105 3.99 11.60 -4.25
CA TYR A 105 3.18 10.55 -3.64
C TYR A 105 2.30 9.82 -4.66
N GLY A 106 1.65 10.56 -5.56
CA GLY A 106 0.81 9.99 -6.58
C GLY A 106 1.57 9.04 -7.50
N SER A 107 2.73 9.46 -8.00
CA SER A 107 3.57 8.66 -8.89
C SER A 107 4.23 7.47 -8.17
N SER A 108 4.65 7.66 -6.91
CA SER A 108 5.31 6.61 -6.13
C SER A 108 4.32 5.52 -5.70
N LEU A 109 3.18 5.90 -5.11
CA LEU A 109 2.15 4.96 -4.65
C LEU A 109 1.33 4.38 -5.81
N GLY A 110 1.20 5.12 -6.91
CA GLY A 110 0.56 4.63 -8.15
C GLY A 110 1.51 3.90 -9.09
N GLY A 111 2.78 3.81 -8.76
CA GLY A 111 3.78 3.12 -9.55
C GLY A 111 3.80 1.59 -9.34
N PRO A 112 4.68 0.88 -10.06
CA PRO A 112 4.72 -0.59 -10.06
C PRO A 112 5.00 -1.20 -8.69
N HIS A 113 5.64 -0.47 -7.79
CA HIS A 113 5.93 -0.93 -6.43
C HIS A 113 4.84 -0.56 -5.42
N SER A 114 3.89 0.31 -5.78
CA SER A 114 2.87 0.86 -4.87
C SER A 114 3.45 1.33 -3.53
N ALA A 115 4.61 1.97 -3.58
CA ALA A 115 5.39 2.36 -2.42
C ALA A 115 6.22 3.62 -2.70
N THR A 116 6.30 4.53 -1.73
CA THR A 116 7.23 5.67 -1.76
C THR A 116 8.68 5.20 -1.62
N VAL A 117 9.65 6.10 -1.77
CA VAL A 117 11.06 5.77 -1.56
C VAL A 117 11.29 5.28 -0.13
N GLY A 118 10.75 5.99 0.87
CA GLY A 118 10.85 5.60 2.28
C GLY A 118 10.17 4.26 2.55
N MET A 119 9.00 4.02 1.98
CA MET A 119 8.30 2.75 2.11
C MET A 119 9.09 1.58 1.51
N ARG A 120 9.74 1.78 0.36
CA ARG A 120 10.60 0.73 -0.24
C ARG A 120 11.80 0.39 0.64
N VAL A 121 12.44 1.41 1.23
CA VAL A 121 13.58 1.20 2.15
C VAL A 121 13.14 0.43 3.40
N MET A 122 11.88 0.59 3.82
CA MET A 122 11.32 -0.08 4.99
C MET A 122 10.55 -1.37 4.65
N ASP A 123 10.63 -1.87 3.40
CA ASP A 123 9.89 -3.04 2.93
C ASP A 123 8.38 -2.91 3.13
N LEU A 124 7.81 -1.77 2.81
CA LEU A 124 6.37 -1.51 2.88
C LEU A 124 5.77 -1.31 1.50
N GLU A 125 4.53 -1.71 1.34
CA GLU A 125 3.74 -1.43 0.13
C GLU A 125 2.29 -1.08 0.47
N LEU A 126 1.69 -0.22 -0.36
CA LEU A 126 0.28 0.16 -0.29
C LEU A 126 -0.56 -0.80 -1.12
N ARG A 127 -1.61 -1.34 -0.52
CA ARG A 127 -2.60 -2.17 -1.22
C ARG A 127 -4.00 -1.64 -0.95
N THR A 128 -4.90 -1.86 -1.91
CA THR A 128 -6.32 -1.62 -1.69
C THR A 128 -6.90 -2.70 -0.77
N TRP A 129 -8.10 -2.47 -0.27
CA TRP A 129 -8.83 -3.44 0.56
C TRP A 129 -8.93 -4.83 -0.08
N TYR A 130 -9.01 -4.91 -1.40
CA TYR A 130 -9.10 -6.15 -2.17
C TYR A 130 -7.74 -6.72 -2.61
N GLY A 131 -6.63 -6.14 -2.16
CA GLY A 131 -5.28 -6.60 -2.50
C GLY A 131 -4.71 -6.06 -3.80
N ALA A 132 -5.44 -5.21 -4.55
CA ALA A 132 -4.94 -4.62 -5.77
C ALA A 132 -3.82 -3.59 -5.48
N PRO A 133 -2.88 -3.37 -6.41
CA PRO A 133 -1.86 -2.31 -6.29
C PRO A 133 -2.50 -0.92 -6.29
N GLY A 134 -1.78 0.05 -5.73
CA GLY A 134 -2.17 1.45 -5.79
C GLY A 134 -2.15 2.00 -7.22
N TYR A 135 -2.91 3.08 -7.45
CA TYR A 135 -2.90 3.85 -8.68
C TYR A 135 -2.73 5.34 -8.36
N PHE A 136 -2.34 6.15 -9.36
CA PHE A 136 -1.93 7.55 -9.14
C PHE A 136 -2.93 8.36 -8.31
N VAL A 137 -4.22 8.33 -8.67
CA VAL A 137 -5.24 9.10 -7.95
C VAL A 137 -5.40 8.64 -6.51
N LEU A 138 -5.34 7.32 -6.26
CA LEU A 138 -5.39 6.77 -4.90
C LEU A 138 -4.18 7.25 -4.08
N GLY A 139 -2.98 7.21 -4.66
CA GLY A 139 -1.76 7.69 -4.01
C GLY A 139 -1.79 9.18 -3.71
N ALA A 140 -2.24 10.00 -4.66
CA ALA A 140 -2.38 11.44 -4.47
C ALA A 140 -3.42 11.77 -3.38
N THR A 141 -4.59 11.13 -3.41
CA THR A 141 -5.64 11.32 -2.40
C THR A 141 -5.16 10.84 -1.02
N HIS A 142 -4.45 9.70 -0.97
CA HIS A 142 -3.85 9.20 0.27
C HIS A 142 -2.89 10.23 0.88
N ALA A 143 -2.04 10.86 0.06
CA ALA A 143 -1.12 11.89 0.53
C ALA A 143 -1.86 13.12 1.07
N VAL A 144 -2.87 13.61 0.36
CA VAL A 144 -3.67 14.76 0.81
C VAL A 144 -4.34 14.45 2.15
N LEU A 145 -5.02 13.32 2.26
CA LEU A 145 -5.69 12.91 3.50
C LEU A 145 -4.69 12.64 4.63
N PHE A 146 -3.52 12.10 4.33
CA PHE A 146 -2.44 11.94 5.30
C PHE A 146 -2.01 13.28 5.88
N TRP A 147 -1.67 14.27 5.04
CA TRP A 147 -1.25 15.59 5.48
C TRP A 147 -2.34 16.34 6.24
N VAL A 148 -3.59 16.30 5.76
CA VAL A 148 -4.74 16.86 6.46
C VAL A 148 -4.92 16.19 7.82
N SER A 149 -4.91 14.86 7.87
CA SER A 149 -5.08 14.11 9.12
C SER A 149 -4.00 14.43 10.14
N ILE A 150 -2.74 14.49 9.72
CA ILE A 150 -1.63 14.83 10.62
C ILE A 150 -1.74 16.28 11.10
N SER A 151 -2.08 17.22 10.23
CA SER A 151 -2.16 18.64 10.59
C SER A 151 -3.22 18.93 11.66
N PHE A 152 -4.37 18.26 11.59
CA PHE A 152 -5.51 18.52 12.48
C PHE A 152 -5.69 17.51 13.61
N LEU A 153 -5.26 16.26 13.42
CA LEU A 153 -5.65 15.12 14.27
C LEU A 153 -4.45 14.25 14.69
N THR A 154 -3.23 14.81 14.71
CA THR A 154 -2.01 14.01 14.96
C THR A 154 -2.12 13.00 16.11
N PRO A 155 -2.55 13.36 17.35
CA PRO A 155 -2.64 12.37 18.41
C PRO A 155 -3.72 11.32 18.18
N LEU A 156 -4.85 11.70 17.58
CA LEU A 156 -5.96 10.79 17.30
C LEU A 156 -5.62 9.80 16.17
N VAL A 157 -4.91 10.25 15.12
CA VAL A 157 -4.48 9.39 14.01
C VAL A 157 -3.55 8.28 14.49
N LEU A 158 -2.60 8.61 15.37
CA LEU A 158 -1.70 7.63 15.97
C LEU A 158 -2.45 6.67 16.90
N LEU A 159 -3.38 7.19 17.70
CA LEU A 159 -4.20 6.39 18.60
C LEU A 159 -5.01 5.33 17.85
N VAL A 160 -5.67 5.71 16.75
CA VAL A 160 -6.42 4.78 15.89
C VAL A 160 -5.51 3.66 15.37
N GLY A 161 -4.28 3.99 14.95
CA GLY A 161 -3.30 3.01 14.48
C GLY A 161 -2.83 2.02 15.56
N LEU A 162 -2.79 2.45 16.83
CA LEU A 162 -2.39 1.60 17.95
C LEU A 162 -3.48 0.57 18.32
N PHE A 163 -4.75 0.97 18.27
CA PHE A 163 -5.88 0.11 18.67
C PHE A 163 -6.46 -0.72 17.52
N ASN A 164 -6.01 -0.50 16.28
CA ASN A 164 -6.48 -1.27 15.13
C ASN A 164 -5.55 -2.47 14.86
N GLY A 165 -6.10 -3.68 14.86
CA GLY A 165 -5.34 -4.92 14.58
C GLY A 165 -4.56 -4.91 13.26
N ARG A 166 -5.07 -4.22 12.23
CA ARG A 166 -4.41 -4.03 10.94
C ARG A 166 -3.44 -2.84 10.91
N ARG A 167 -3.24 -2.15 12.05
CA ARG A 167 -2.37 -0.97 12.17
C ARG A 167 -2.67 0.12 11.12
N ARG A 168 -3.94 0.24 10.72
CA ARG A 168 -4.41 1.25 9.78
C ARG A 168 -4.57 2.59 10.48
N LEU A 169 -4.09 3.63 9.85
CA LEU A 169 -4.32 5.00 10.29
C LEU A 169 -5.70 5.48 9.79
N LEU A 170 -6.16 6.63 10.29
CA LEU A 170 -7.50 7.15 9.98
C LEU A 170 -7.73 7.29 8.46
N HIS A 171 -6.77 7.85 7.74
CA HIS A 171 -6.84 8.03 6.28
C HIS A 171 -6.81 6.70 5.51
N ASP A 172 -6.11 5.67 6.02
CA ASP A 172 -6.14 4.32 5.45
C ASP A 172 -7.55 3.70 5.53
N ILE A 173 -8.24 3.95 6.65
CA ILE A 173 -9.60 3.45 6.86
C ILE A 173 -10.58 4.13 5.90
N ILE A 174 -10.48 5.44 5.75
CA ILE A 174 -11.34 6.25 4.87
C ILE A 174 -11.17 5.81 3.40
N LEU A 175 -9.95 5.55 2.96
CA LEU A 175 -9.64 5.18 1.58
C LEU A 175 -9.79 3.69 1.28
N GLY A 176 -10.07 2.86 2.28
CA GLY A 176 -10.08 1.41 2.09
C GLY A 176 -8.71 0.86 1.66
N THR A 177 -7.63 1.42 2.20
CA THR A 177 -6.26 0.98 1.94
C THR A 177 -5.67 0.25 3.15
N VAL A 178 -4.62 -0.52 2.89
CA VAL A 178 -3.82 -1.19 3.90
C VAL A 178 -2.35 -1.13 3.49
N ILE A 179 -1.48 -0.86 4.45
CA ILE A 179 -0.03 -0.97 4.24
C ILE A 179 0.43 -2.28 4.86
N ILE A 180 1.22 -3.04 4.11
CA ILE A 180 1.71 -4.35 4.50
C ILE A 180 3.22 -4.46 4.28
N ASN A 181 3.82 -5.47 4.89
CA ASN A 181 5.22 -5.81 4.70
C ASN A 181 5.40 -6.53 3.36
N SER A 182 6.07 -5.89 2.40
CA SER A 182 6.28 -6.40 1.04
C SER A 182 7.24 -7.59 0.99
N SER A 183 8.27 -7.61 1.84
CA SER A 183 9.23 -8.72 1.90
C SER A 183 8.57 -10.03 2.35
N VAL A 184 7.63 -9.97 3.29
CA VAL A 184 6.86 -11.14 3.74
C VAL A 184 5.87 -11.58 2.67
N ARG A 185 5.18 -10.62 2.02
CA ARG A 185 4.21 -10.94 0.95
C ARG A 185 4.86 -11.70 -0.21
N THR A 186 6.06 -11.29 -0.63
CA THR A 186 6.79 -11.98 -1.72
C THR A 186 7.21 -13.39 -1.37
N GLN A 187 7.39 -13.70 -0.10
CA GLN A 187 7.70 -15.06 0.37
C GLN A 187 6.47 -15.96 0.46
N VAL A 188 5.31 -15.39 0.81
CA VAL A 188 4.06 -16.11 1.00
C VAL A 188 3.27 -16.27 -0.31
N ALA A 189 3.41 -15.34 -1.24
CA ALA A 189 2.76 -15.45 -2.55
C ALA A 189 3.39 -16.59 -3.36
N PRO A 190 2.61 -17.56 -3.87
CA PRO A 190 3.14 -18.57 -4.78
C PRO A 190 3.76 -17.84 -6.00
N PRO A 191 4.86 -18.39 -6.58
CA PRO A 191 5.46 -17.79 -7.77
C PRO A 191 4.40 -17.67 -8.86
N ALA A 192 4.31 -16.46 -9.45
CA ALA A 192 3.38 -16.20 -10.55
C ALA A 192 3.62 -17.30 -11.61
N ARG A 193 2.58 -18.09 -11.90
CA ARG A 193 2.67 -19.08 -13.00
C ARG A 193 2.92 -18.27 -14.26
N ALA A 194 4.11 -18.45 -14.86
CA ALA A 194 4.39 -17.98 -16.19
C ALA A 194 3.42 -18.67 -17.14
N TYR A 195 2.53 -17.89 -17.75
CA TYR A 195 1.70 -18.34 -18.87
C TYR A 195 2.45 -18.10 -20.16
#